data_805eb607ec1bd3230317716e58fa04fc
#
_entry.id   805eb607ec1bd3230317716e58fa04fc
#
_cell.length_a   1.000
_cell.length_b   1.000
_cell.length_c   1.000
_cell.angle_alpha   90.00
_cell.angle_beta   90.00
_cell.angle_gamma   90.00
#
_symmetry.space_group_name_H-M   'P 1'
#
loop_
_entity.id
_entity.type
_entity.pdbx_description
1 polymer ?
#
loop_
_entity_poly.entity_id
_entity_poly.type
_entity_poly.pdbx_seq_one_letter_code
_entity_poly.pdbx_strand_id
1 'polypeptide(L)'
;MSEFTGDFYDFDYFERGPESKKGWLSNYHWMPRRTFKEAFAFIDTLGLDDYSYVLEAGTAKGYLIRALRELEIKADGCDISTYALSFSPEGCWNCSDEKTWDEHANFGYTHIIIKDMLEHLTPEQLERMLYNFSKVAKKLMCVVPMGDNGKYRIPEYHTEISHLIAEDEKWWIDKFESNGWKIIESYDHVAGLKDNWTYCKDGNCVFVLEYQ
;
A
#
# COMPACT_ATOMS: atom_id res chain seq x y z
N MET A 1 9.22 16.18 -9.14
CA MET A 1 9.25 14.94 -9.97
C MET A 1 9.67 13.81 -9.07
N SER A 2 9.06 12.63 -9.17
CA SER A 2 9.46 11.51 -8.32
C SER A 2 10.87 11.06 -8.69
N GLU A 3 11.68 10.76 -7.70
CA GLU A 3 12.99 10.17 -7.90
C GLU A 3 12.86 8.76 -8.52
N PHE A 4 11.73 8.07 -8.23
CA PHE A 4 11.41 6.74 -8.72
C PHE A 4 10.11 6.75 -9.52
N THR A 5 10.21 6.40 -10.81
CA THR A 5 9.08 6.25 -11.74
C THR A 5 8.66 4.79 -11.88
N GLY A 6 7.59 4.51 -12.60
CA GLY A 6 7.16 3.13 -12.89
C GLY A 6 8.24 2.25 -13.53
N ASP A 7 9.15 2.85 -14.31
CA ASP A 7 10.28 2.13 -14.93
C ASP A 7 11.34 1.67 -13.93
N PHE A 8 11.41 2.30 -12.74
CA PHE A 8 12.28 1.82 -11.67
C PHE A 8 11.82 0.46 -11.13
N TYR A 9 10.51 0.26 -10.99
CA TYR A 9 9.87 -0.94 -10.46
C TYR A 9 9.69 -1.99 -11.56
N ASP A 10 10.78 -2.48 -12.09
CA ASP A 10 10.90 -3.42 -13.20
C ASP A 10 11.22 -4.87 -12.74
N PHE A 11 11.63 -5.72 -13.67
CA PHE A 11 12.10 -7.08 -13.39
C PHE A 11 13.21 -7.10 -12.33
N ASP A 12 14.19 -6.20 -12.43
CA ASP A 12 15.32 -6.18 -11.51
C ASP A 12 14.87 -5.84 -10.09
N TYR A 13 13.87 -4.97 -9.92
CA TYR A 13 13.27 -4.64 -8.63
C TYR A 13 12.54 -5.85 -8.01
N PHE A 14 11.64 -6.49 -8.76
CA PHE A 14 10.78 -7.54 -8.22
C PHE A 14 11.45 -8.91 -8.13
N GLU A 15 12.37 -9.24 -9.05
CA GLU A 15 12.96 -10.58 -9.14
C GLU A 15 14.37 -10.66 -8.59
N ARG A 16 15.13 -9.56 -8.66
CA ARG A 16 16.57 -9.52 -8.37
C ARG A 16 16.98 -8.40 -7.44
N GLY A 17 16.05 -7.85 -6.65
CA GLY A 17 16.24 -6.64 -5.84
C GLY A 17 17.61 -6.53 -5.14
N PRO A 18 18.03 -7.49 -4.29
CA PRO A 18 19.34 -7.43 -3.64
C PRO A 18 20.52 -7.47 -4.61
N GLU A 19 20.44 -8.26 -5.66
CA GLU A 19 21.50 -8.37 -6.68
C GLU A 19 21.58 -7.12 -7.58
N SER A 20 20.43 -6.56 -7.94
CA SER A 20 20.32 -5.34 -8.74
C SER A 20 20.56 -4.07 -7.95
N LYS A 21 20.59 -4.16 -6.61
CA LYS A 21 20.66 -3.04 -5.66
C LYS A 21 19.47 -2.06 -5.75
N LYS A 22 18.35 -2.49 -6.33
CA LYS A 22 17.12 -1.70 -6.40
C LYS A 22 16.26 -1.82 -5.16
N GLY A 23 16.33 -2.97 -4.48
CA GLY A 23 15.55 -3.24 -3.29
C GLY A 23 15.92 -4.57 -2.65
N TRP A 24 15.09 -5.05 -1.74
CA TRP A 24 15.30 -6.31 -1.01
C TRP A 24 14.43 -7.47 -1.51
N LEU A 25 13.46 -7.19 -2.39
CA LEU A 25 12.61 -8.22 -2.99
C LEU A 25 13.43 -9.14 -3.90
N SER A 26 13.22 -10.44 -3.76
CA SER A 26 13.82 -11.46 -4.61
C SER A 26 12.75 -12.49 -4.96
N ASN A 27 12.58 -12.72 -6.27
CA ASN A 27 11.61 -13.68 -6.77
C ASN A 27 10.20 -13.44 -6.18
N TYR A 28 9.66 -12.23 -6.39
CA TYR A 28 8.34 -11.85 -5.89
C TYR A 28 7.24 -12.70 -6.54
N HIS A 29 6.72 -13.65 -5.79
CA HIS A 29 5.79 -14.67 -6.27
C HIS A 29 4.61 -14.88 -5.34
N TRP A 30 3.60 -15.59 -5.83
CA TRP A 30 2.42 -15.96 -5.07
C TRP A 30 2.75 -16.83 -3.86
N MET A 31 2.43 -16.35 -2.67
CA MET A 31 2.62 -17.06 -1.39
C MET A 31 1.26 -17.20 -0.68
N PRO A 32 0.43 -18.20 -1.03
CA PRO A 32 -0.95 -18.26 -0.57
C PRO A 32 -1.09 -18.22 0.95
N ARG A 33 -0.26 -18.94 1.68
CA ARG A 33 -0.33 -18.95 3.16
C ARG A 33 -0.14 -17.57 3.79
N ARG A 34 0.69 -16.73 3.19
CA ARG A 34 0.93 -15.36 3.64
C ARG A 34 -0.19 -14.45 3.15
N THR A 35 -0.47 -14.49 1.86
CA THR A 35 -1.39 -13.54 1.23
C THR A 35 -2.83 -13.72 1.72
N PHE A 36 -3.29 -14.96 1.99
CA PHE A 36 -4.59 -15.15 2.62
C PHE A 36 -4.65 -14.64 4.06
N LYS A 37 -3.59 -14.74 4.85
CA LYS A 37 -3.54 -14.11 6.18
C LYS A 37 -3.65 -12.59 6.09
N GLU A 38 -2.94 -11.98 5.14
CA GLU A 38 -3.02 -10.54 4.88
C GLU A 38 -4.46 -10.17 4.45
N ALA A 39 -5.09 -10.93 3.56
CA ALA A 39 -6.46 -10.70 3.14
C ALA A 39 -7.45 -10.77 4.31
N PHE A 40 -7.39 -11.81 5.15
CA PHE A 40 -8.21 -11.91 6.36
C PHE A 40 -8.00 -10.74 7.31
N ALA A 41 -6.75 -10.30 7.51
CA ALA A 41 -6.47 -9.15 8.37
C ALA A 41 -7.14 -7.86 7.87
N PHE A 42 -7.15 -7.62 6.56
CA PHE A 42 -7.88 -6.48 5.97
C PHE A 42 -9.39 -6.65 6.09
N ILE A 43 -9.91 -7.85 5.80
CA ILE A 43 -11.35 -8.15 5.90
C ILE A 43 -11.84 -7.90 7.33
N ASP A 44 -11.18 -8.49 8.32
CA ASP A 44 -11.60 -8.41 9.73
C ASP A 44 -11.45 -6.98 10.28
N THR A 45 -10.35 -6.27 9.95
CA THR A 45 -10.11 -4.92 10.49
C THR A 45 -11.06 -3.89 9.88
N LEU A 46 -11.37 -3.99 8.59
CA LEU A 46 -12.26 -3.06 7.90
C LEU A 46 -13.74 -3.47 7.93
N GLY A 47 -14.04 -4.70 8.38
CA GLY A 47 -15.39 -5.26 8.33
C GLY A 47 -15.89 -5.41 6.90
N LEU A 48 -15.02 -5.88 5.99
CA LEU A 48 -15.40 -6.06 4.58
C LEU A 48 -16.44 -7.18 4.43
N ASP A 49 -17.39 -6.96 3.54
CA ASP A 49 -18.52 -7.84 3.27
C ASP A 49 -18.85 -7.90 1.77
N ASP A 50 -19.94 -8.56 1.41
CA ASP A 50 -20.41 -8.75 0.03
C ASP A 50 -20.74 -7.42 -0.70
N TYR A 51 -20.91 -6.32 0.04
CA TYR A 51 -21.17 -4.99 -0.51
C TYR A 51 -19.90 -4.15 -0.65
N SER A 52 -18.80 -4.66 -0.14
CA SER A 52 -17.51 -3.98 -0.19
C SER A 52 -16.88 -4.10 -1.57
N TYR A 53 -16.33 -2.99 -2.06
CA TYR A 53 -15.51 -2.95 -3.27
C TYR A 53 -14.19 -2.27 -2.93
N VAL A 54 -13.12 -3.04 -2.96
CA VAL A 54 -11.81 -2.64 -2.48
C VAL A 54 -10.91 -2.21 -3.64
N LEU A 55 -10.18 -1.11 -3.48
CA LEU A 55 -9.05 -0.75 -4.31
C LEU A 55 -7.75 -0.97 -3.53
N GLU A 56 -6.85 -1.82 -4.02
CA GLU A 56 -5.47 -1.90 -3.51
C GLU A 56 -4.57 -0.93 -4.27
N ALA A 57 -4.01 0.06 -3.58
CA ALA A 57 -3.01 0.95 -4.16
C ALA A 57 -1.59 0.44 -3.87
N GLY A 58 -0.77 0.32 -4.91
CA GLY A 58 0.51 -0.37 -4.85
C GLY A 58 0.36 -1.89 -4.93
N THR A 59 -0.53 -2.37 -5.81
CA THR A 59 -0.91 -3.79 -5.88
C THR A 59 0.20 -4.72 -6.38
N ALA A 60 1.26 -4.17 -6.98
CA ALA A 60 2.32 -4.93 -7.63
C ALA A 60 1.76 -5.98 -8.62
N LYS A 61 2.05 -7.26 -8.40
CA LYS A 61 1.52 -8.36 -9.24
C LYS A 61 0.09 -8.79 -8.89
N GLY A 62 -0.64 -8.04 -8.04
CA GLY A 62 -2.04 -8.26 -7.72
C GLY A 62 -2.34 -9.51 -6.89
N TYR A 63 -1.37 -9.97 -6.10
CA TYR A 63 -1.57 -11.18 -5.31
C TYR A 63 -2.62 -11.02 -4.19
N LEU A 64 -2.67 -9.86 -3.54
CA LEU A 64 -3.70 -9.60 -2.53
C LEU A 64 -5.09 -9.46 -3.18
N ILE A 65 -5.18 -8.84 -4.36
CA ILE A 65 -6.42 -8.79 -5.14
C ILE A 65 -6.93 -10.20 -5.45
N ARG A 66 -6.03 -11.09 -5.88
CA ARG A 66 -6.38 -12.48 -6.11
C ARG A 66 -6.93 -13.14 -4.83
N ALA A 67 -6.27 -12.97 -3.69
CA ALA A 67 -6.72 -13.56 -2.43
C ALA A 67 -8.08 -13.01 -1.99
N LEU A 68 -8.30 -11.69 -2.08
CA LEU A 68 -9.58 -11.06 -1.75
C LEU A 68 -10.71 -11.61 -2.61
N ARG A 69 -10.48 -11.75 -3.93
CA ARG A 69 -11.50 -12.31 -4.86
C ARG A 69 -11.77 -13.79 -4.62
N GLU A 70 -10.76 -14.59 -4.23
CA GLU A 70 -10.97 -15.99 -3.83
C GLU A 70 -11.75 -16.10 -2.49
N LEU A 71 -11.79 -15.02 -1.69
CA LEU A 71 -12.61 -14.86 -0.49
C LEU A 71 -13.91 -14.07 -0.75
N GLU A 72 -14.34 -14.00 -2.02
CA GLU A 72 -15.59 -13.38 -2.48
C GLU A 72 -15.69 -11.86 -2.23
N ILE A 73 -14.58 -11.19 -1.89
CA ILE A 73 -14.52 -9.73 -1.80
C ILE A 73 -14.22 -9.15 -3.19
N LYS A 74 -15.08 -8.25 -3.65
CA LYS A 74 -14.83 -7.51 -4.89
C LYS A 74 -13.65 -6.57 -4.71
N ALA A 75 -12.62 -6.71 -5.54
CA ALA A 75 -11.38 -5.96 -5.42
C ALA A 75 -10.72 -5.72 -6.77
N ASP A 76 -10.16 -4.53 -6.96
CA ASP A 76 -9.26 -4.16 -8.06
C ASP A 76 -7.96 -3.59 -7.47
N GLY A 77 -6.95 -3.42 -8.31
CA GLY A 77 -5.67 -2.88 -7.88
C GLY A 77 -5.14 -1.80 -8.80
N CYS A 78 -4.26 -0.97 -8.29
CA CYS A 78 -3.50 -0.06 -9.13
C CYS A 78 -2.02 -0.02 -8.74
N ASP A 79 -1.17 0.18 -9.73
CA ASP A 79 0.29 0.29 -9.56
C ASP A 79 0.88 1.20 -10.63
N ILE A 80 2.07 1.76 -10.41
CA ILE A 80 2.80 2.51 -11.43
C ILE A 80 3.68 1.62 -12.29
N SER A 81 3.99 0.40 -11.83
CA SER A 81 4.84 -0.56 -12.52
C SER A 81 4.08 -1.30 -13.62
N THR A 82 4.39 -1.01 -14.87
CA THR A 82 3.85 -1.77 -16.01
C THR A 82 4.35 -3.21 -16.03
N TYR A 83 5.58 -3.45 -15.53
CA TYR A 83 6.12 -4.80 -15.36
C TYR A 83 5.26 -5.62 -14.40
N ALA A 84 5.01 -5.12 -13.19
CA ALA A 84 4.23 -5.85 -12.20
C ALA A 84 2.79 -6.08 -12.67
N LEU A 85 2.15 -5.07 -13.25
CA LEU A 85 0.79 -5.16 -13.78
C LEU A 85 0.63 -6.18 -14.91
N SER A 86 1.69 -6.50 -15.65
CA SER A 86 1.65 -7.54 -16.68
C SER A 86 1.38 -8.96 -16.14
N PHE A 87 1.51 -9.16 -14.81
CA PHE A 87 1.21 -10.40 -14.11
C PHE A 87 -0.07 -10.32 -13.27
N SER A 88 -0.64 -9.13 -13.12
CA SER A 88 -1.80 -8.92 -12.25
C SER A 88 -3.10 -9.44 -12.88
N PRO A 89 -4.13 -9.74 -12.05
CA PRO A 89 -5.44 -10.09 -12.56
C PRO A 89 -6.09 -8.93 -13.34
N GLU A 90 -7.08 -9.27 -14.18
CA GLU A 90 -7.94 -8.27 -14.82
C GLU A 90 -8.57 -7.32 -13.78
N GLY A 91 -8.74 -6.04 -14.14
CA GLY A 91 -9.23 -5.00 -13.24
C GLY A 91 -8.09 -4.27 -12.48
N CYS A 92 -6.83 -4.67 -12.69
CA CYS A 92 -5.69 -3.89 -12.22
C CYS A 92 -5.25 -2.89 -13.30
N TRP A 93 -4.92 -1.65 -12.90
CA TRP A 93 -4.66 -0.56 -13.81
C TRP A 93 -3.45 0.29 -13.42
N ASN A 94 -2.87 0.98 -14.41
CA ASN A 94 -1.73 1.87 -14.19
C ASN A 94 -2.19 3.23 -13.64
N CYS A 95 -1.69 3.61 -12.47
CA CYS A 95 -2.07 4.82 -11.75
C CYS A 95 -1.08 5.98 -11.86
N SER A 96 -0.15 5.94 -12.80
CA SER A 96 0.85 6.99 -12.98
C SER A 96 0.28 8.31 -13.54
N ASP A 97 -0.89 8.28 -14.18
CA ASP A 97 -1.58 9.43 -14.75
C ASP A 97 -2.77 9.85 -13.86
N GLU A 98 -2.85 11.15 -13.54
CA GLU A 98 -3.98 11.70 -12.76
C GLU A 98 -5.33 11.48 -13.44
N LYS A 99 -5.38 11.51 -14.77
CA LYS A 99 -6.60 11.27 -15.54
C LYS A 99 -7.20 9.89 -15.24
N THR A 100 -6.35 8.89 -15.02
CA THR A 100 -6.81 7.54 -14.69
C THR A 100 -7.56 7.51 -13.36
N TRP A 101 -7.15 8.32 -12.38
CA TRP A 101 -7.88 8.45 -11.11
C TRP A 101 -9.26 9.05 -11.29
N ASP A 102 -9.40 10.07 -12.16
CA ASP A 102 -10.70 10.68 -12.46
C ASP A 102 -11.63 9.69 -13.17
N GLU A 103 -11.11 8.86 -14.06
CA GLU A 103 -11.86 7.78 -14.72
C GLU A 103 -12.38 6.73 -13.71
N HIS A 104 -11.61 6.44 -12.66
CA HIS A 104 -11.97 5.45 -11.64
C HIS A 104 -12.78 6.01 -10.46
N ALA A 105 -12.94 7.34 -10.35
CA ALA A 105 -13.67 7.98 -9.26
C ALA A 105 -15.14 7.52 -9.13
N ASN A 106 -15.75 7.04 -10.22
CA ASN A 106 -17.14 6.59 -10.26
C ASN A 106 -17.32 5.08 -10.28
N PHE A 107 -16.26 4.29 -10.04
CA PHE A 107 -16.36 2.83 -10.06
C PHE A 107 -17.07 2.26 -8.83
N GLY A 108 -17.25 3.08 -7.77
CA GLY A 108 -17.96 2.71 -6.57
C GLY A 108 -17.13 1.96 -5.54
N TYR A 109 -15.82 2.18 -5.52
CA TYR A 109 -14.97 1.67 -4.45
C TYR A 109 -15.46 2.18 -3.09
N THR A 110 -15.53 1.29 -2.13
CA THR A 110 -15.94 1.59 -0.75
C THR A 110 -14.75 1.77 0.17
N HIS A 111 -13.65 1.04 -0.11
CA HIS A 111 -12.45 1.01 0.70
C HIS A 111 -11.21 1.06 -0.18
N ILE A 112 -10.15 1.68 0.37
CA ILE A 112 -8.80 1.60 -0.17
C ILE A 112 -7.94 0.85 0.83
N ILE A 113 -7.12 -0.06 0.35
CA ILE A 113 -6.08 -0.70 1.15
C ILE A 113 -4.71 -0.41 0.56
N ILE A 114 -3.73 -0.19 1.44
CA ILE A 114 -2.37 0.17 1.06
C ILE A 114 -1.41 -0.56 1.99
N LYS A 115 -0.42 -1.24 1.44
CA LYS A 115 0.62 -1.89 2.22
C LYS A 115 1.98 -1.72 1.55
N ASP A 116 2.93 -1.14 2.29
CA ASP A 116 4.30 -0.94 1.80
C ASP A 116 4.36 -0.14 0.48
N MET A 117 3.67 1.02 0.42
CA MET A 117 3.66 1.86 -0.77
C MET A 117 3.84 3.36 -0.44
N LEU A 118 3.22 3.88 0.62
CA LEU A 118 3.24 5.31 0.91
C LEU A 118 4.65 5.83 1.24
N GLU A 119 5.50 5.01 1.82
CA GLU A 119 6.89 5.31 2.14
C GLU A 119 7.79 5.54 0.91
N HIS A 120 7.35 5.10 -0.25
CA HIS A 120 8.04 5.31 -1.52
C HIS A 120 7.76 6.68 -2.17
N LEU A 121 6.84 7.45 -1.61
CA LEU A 121 6.43 8.74 -2.13
C LEU A 121 7.25 9.88 -1.53
N THR A 122 7.46 10.97 -2.29
CA THR A 122 7.85 12.23 -1.66
C THR A 122 6.66 12.81 -0.88
N PRO A 123 6.88 13.74 0.08
CA PRO A 123 5.78 14.39 0.79
C PRO A 123 4.74 15.04 -0.14
N GLU A 124 5.17 15.63 -1.25
CA GLU A 124 4.29 16.26 -2.24
C GLU A 124 3.49 15.22 -3.04
N GLN A 125 4.11 14.07 -3.33
CA GLN A 125 3.41 12.95 -3.98
C GLN A 125 2.40 12.31 -3.05
N LEU A 126 2.72 12.18 -1.76
CA LEU A 126 1.79 11.67 -0.75
C LEU A 126 0.54 12.55 -0.67
N GLU A 127 0.68 13.87 -0.60
CA GLU A 127 -0.46 14.81 -0.59
C GLU A 127 -1.33 14.65 -1.84
N ARG A 128 -0.72 14.58 -3.01
CA ARG A 128 -1.43 14.34 -4.28
C ARG A 128 -2.15 12.99 -4.28
N MET A 129 -1.49 11.95 -3.77
CA MET A 129 -2.08 10.61 -3.71
C MET A 129 -3.27 10.56 -2.74
N LEU A 130 -3.16 11.18 -1.56
CA LEU A 130 -4.26 11.29 -0.59
C LEU A 130 -5.47 12.04 -1.20
N TYR A 131 -5.22 13.08 -1.98
CA TYR A 131 -6.28 13.76 -2.74
C TYR A 131 -6.93 12.83 -3.78
N ASN A 132 -6.16 12.06 -4.54
CA ASN A 132 -6.70 11.10 -5.50
C ASN A 132 -7.53 10.00 -4.81
N PHE A 133 -7.06 9.50 -3.67
CA PHE A 133 -7.82 8.53 -2.86
C PHE A 133 -9.18 9.06 -2.44
N SER A 134 -9.28 10.33 -2.05
CA SER A 134 -10.55 10.95 -1.65
C SER A 134 -11.60 11.02 -2.76
N LYS A 135 -11.16 10.97 -4.03
CA LYS A 135 -12.06 10.91 -5.18
C LYS A 135 -12.70 9.54 -5.36
N VAL A 136 -11.98 8.47 -4.99
CA VAL A 136 -12.39 7.10 -5.33
C VAL A 136 -13.06 6.36 -4.17
N ALA A 137 -12.68 6.63 -2.91
CA ALA A 137 -13.34 6.02 -1.75
C ALA A 137 -13.26 6.93 -0.51
N LYS A 138 -14.04 6.60 0.54
CA LYS A 138 -14.08 7.36 1.78
C LYS A 138 -13.40 6.66 2.96
N LYS A 139 -13.12 5.38 2.85
CA LYS A 139 -12.42 4.61 3.88
C LYS A 139 -11.10 4.09 3.35
N LEU A 140 -10.07 4.19 4.17
CA LEU A 140 -8.71 3.77 3.81
C LEU A 140 -8.07 3.05 4.99
N MET A 141 -7.39 1.95 4.72
CA MET A 141 -6.48 1.31 5.66
C MET A 141 -5.09 1.24 5.04
N CYS A 142 -4.10 1.76 5.74
CA CYS A 142 -2.71 1.65 5.28
C CYS A 142 -1.80 1.05 6.34
N VAL A 143 -0.78 0.34 5.86
CA VAL A 143 0.32 -0.20 6.67
C VAL A 143 1.60 0.47 6.20
N VAL A 144 2.26 1.18 7.09
CA VAL A 144 3.49 1.94 6.79
C VAL A 144 4.61 1.62 7.78
N PRO A 145 5.86 1.62 7.33
CA PRO A 145 7.01 1.50 8.23
C PRO A 145 7.19 2.77 9.04
N MET A 146 7.53 2.60 10.32
CA MET A 146 7.80 3.70 11.23
C MET A 146 9.29 4.06 11.27
N GLY A 147 9.53 5.33 11.43
CA GLY A 147 10.88 5.89 11.60
C GLY A 147 10.90 7.07 12.57
N ASP A 148 12.08 7.61 12.77
CA ASP A 148 12.32 8.81 13.58
C ASP A 148 13.39 9.65 12.91
N ASN A 149 13.05 10.87 12.51
CA ASN A 149 14.00 11.81 11.89
C ASN A 149 14.75 11.21 10.68
N GLY A 150 14.05 10.57 9.76
CA GLY A 150 14.61 9.98 8.54
C GLY A 150 15.31 8.63 8.73
N LYS A 151 15.08 7.95 9.86
CA LYS A 151 15.64 6.62 10.13
C LYS A 151 14.54 5.64 10.50
N TYR A 152 14.42 4.55 9.75
CA TYR A 152 13.48 3.48 10.09
C TYR A 152 13.85 2.77 11.39
N ARG A 153 12.84 2.41 12.18
CA ARG A 153 12.99 1.62 13.40
C ARG A 153 13.38 0.18 13.11
N ILE A 154 12.96 -0.36 11.96
CA ILE A 154 13.39 -1.65 11.41
C ILE A 154 14.58 -1.40 10.48
N PRO A 155 15.82 -1.84 10.84
CA PRO A 155 17.02 -1.54 10.06
C PRO A 155 16.98 -2.02 8.62
N GLU A 156 16.30 -3.13 8.35
CA GLU A 156 16.19 -3.74 7.03
C GLU A 156 15.50 -2.82 6.02
N TYR A 157 14.62 -1.94 6.46
CA TYR A 157 13.94 -0.97 5.58
C TYR A 157 14.89 0.06 4.95
N HIS A 158 16.07 0.27 5.54
CA HIS A 158 17.12 1.11 4.95
C HIS A 158 17.80 0.50 3.73
N THR A 159 17.62 -0.80 3.48
CA THR A 159 18.19 -1.47 2.30
C THR A 159 17.38 -1.20 1.02
N GLU A 160 16.16 -0.70 1.17
CA GLU A 160 15.29 -0.31 0.07
C GLU A 160 15.56 1.13 -0.33
N ILE A 161 16.23 1.34 -1.47
CA ILE A 161 16.65 2.69 -1.89
C ILE A 161 15.50 3.61 -2.28
N SER A 162 14.33 3.05 -2.58
CA SER A 162 13.12 3.80 -2.93
C SER A 162 12.27 4.19 -1.72
N HIS A 163 12.67 3.83 -0.50
CA HIS A 163 12.03 4.29 0.72
C HIS A 163 12.44 5.74 1.04
N LEU A 164 11.50 6.69 0.94
CA LEU A 164 11.75 8.12 1.07
C LEU A 164 11.21 8.72 2.38
N ILE A 165 10.17 8.12 2.98
CA ILE A 165 9.53 8.63 4.20
C ILE A 165 9.81 7.68 5.37
N ALA A 166 10.67 8.12 6.29
CA ALA A 166 11.01 7.40 7.52
C ALA A 166 10.68 8.29 8.74
N GLU A 167 9.39 8.44 9.02
CA GLU A 167 8.84 9.38 9.99
C GLU A 167 8.03 8.67 11.08
N ASP A 168 7.76 9.38 12.18
CA ASP A 168 7.02 8.86 13.33
C ASP A 168 5.50 8.88 13.12
N GLU A 169 4.78 8.24 14.04
CA GLU A 169 3.31 8.17 14.01
C GLU A 169 2.68 9.57 13.98
N LYS A 170 3.24 10.52 14.75
CA LYS A 170 2.71 11.89 14.79
C LYS A 170 2.81 12.56 13.42
N TRP A 171 3.93 12.41 12.72
CA TRP A 171 4.09 12.97 11.38
C TRP A 171 3.07 12.39 10.40
N TRP A 172 2.84 11.07 10.44
CA TRP A 172 1.83 10.42 9.59
C TRP A 172 0.42 10.91 9.90
N ILE A 173 0.05 11.03 11.19
CA ILE A 173 -1.25 11.57 11.60
C ILE A 173 -1.41 13.00 11.08
N ASP A 174 -0.46 13.90 11.33
CA ASP A 174 -0.49 15.30 10.87
C ASP A 174 -0.66 15.37 9.32
N LYS A 175 0.00 14.46 8.57
CA LYS A 175 -0.13 14.37 7.11
C LYS A 175 -1.52 13.94 6.67
N PHE A 176 -2.06 12.90 7.26
CA PHE A 176 -3.38 12.42 6.92
C PHE A 176 -4.44 13.47 7.25
N GLU A 177 -4.43 14.05 8.45
CA GLU A 177 -5.43 15.02 8.89
C GLU A 177 -5.38 16.33 8.09
N SER A 178 -4.17 16.82 7.76
CA SER A 178 -4.02 18.01 6.91
C SER A 178 -4.54 17.82 5.48
N ASN A 179 -4.73 16.57 5.04
CA ASN A 179 -5.30 16.21 3.74
C ASN A 179 -6.75 15.69 3.83
N GLY A 180 -7.46 15.95 4.95
CA GLY A 180 -8.88 15.63 5.13
C GLY A 180 -9.17 14.18 5.53
N TRP A 181 -8.14 13.38 5.86
CA TRP A 181 -8.29 12.01 6.31
C TRP A 181 -8.21 11.93 7.83
N LYS A 182 -9.33 11.67 8.48
CA LYS A 182 -9.40 11.50 9.93
C LYS A 182 -8.97 10.11 10.36
N ILE A 183 -8.13 10.03 11.38
CA ILE A 183 -7.77 8.76 12.02
C ILE A 183 -8.98 8.22 12.79
N ILE A 184 -9.43 7.03 12.47
CA ILE A 184 -10.47 6.30 13.20
C ILE A 184 -9.83 5.35 14.21
N GLU A 185 -8.81 4.62 13.78
CA GLU A 185 -8.04 3.69 14.61
C GLU A 185 -6.58 3.66 14.16
N SER A 186 -5.67 3.38 15.09
CA SER A 186 -4.27 3.05 14.78
C SER A 186 -3.82 1.87 15.62
N TYR A 187 -2.94 1.03 15.03
CA TYR A 187 -2.42 -0.19 15.66
C TYR A 187 -0.92 -0.35 15.37
N ASP A 188 -0.15 -0.69 16.39
CA ASP A 188 1.26 -1.08 16.20
C ASP A 188 1.39 -2.39 15.40
N HIS A 189 0.38 -3.27 15.51
CA HIS A 189 0.35 -4.55 14.82
C HIS A 189 -1.08 -5.06 14.67
N VAL A 190 -1.37 -5.59 13.49
CA VAL A 190 -2.56 -6.39 13.19
C VAL A 190 -2.10 -7.78 12.80
N ALA A 191 -2.63 -8.83 13.46
CA ALA A 191 -2.26 -10.22 13.16
C ALA A 191 -2.50 -10.56 11.68
N GLY A 192 -1.51 -11.13 11.03
CA GLY A 192 -1.52 -11.38 9.59
C GLY A 192 -0.84 -10.30 8.75
N LEU A 193 -0.68 -9.08 9.28
CA LEU A 193 0.06 -8.00 8.63
C LEU A 193 1.42 -7.82 9.28
N LYS A 194 2.50 -7.90 8.50
CA LYS A 194 3.87 -7.68 8.98
C LYS A 194 4.31 -8.61 10.13
N ASP A 195 3.75 -9.82 10.23
CA ASP A 195 4.07 -10.81 11.28
C ASP A 195 5.56 -11.13 11.40
N ASN A 196 6.34 -10.97 10.35
CA ASN A 196 7.78 -11.16 10.32
C ASN A 196 8.58 -10.05 11.04
N TRP A 197 7.94 -8.92 11.40
CA TRP A 197 8.57 -7.77 12.06
C TRP A 197 8.14 -7.58 13.52
N THR A 198 7.49 -8.57 14.12
CA THR A 198 6.97 -8.50 15.50
C THR A 198 8.05 -8.35 16.58
N TYR A 199 9.33 -8.54 16.25
CA TYR A 199 10.44 -8.26 17.14
C TYR A 199 10.64 -6.74 17.40
N CYS A 200 10.15 -5.88 16.51
CA CYS A 200 10.11 -4.43 16.64
C CYS A 200 8.64 -3.99 16.66
N LYS A 201 8.04 -3.93 17.86
CA LYS A 201 6.59 -3.72 18.03
C LYS A 201 6.08 -2.41 17.43
N ASP A 202 6.90 -1.36 17.43
CA ASP A 202 6.59 -0.03 16.92
C ASP A 202 7.30 0.24 15.58
N GLY A 203 7.78 -0.80 14.90
CA GLY A 203 8.48 -0.71 13.63
C GLY A 203 7.57 -0.49 12.41
N ASN A 204 6.26 -0.73 12.58
CA ASN A 204 5.21 -0.45 11.58
C ASN A 204 4.00 0.13 12.31
N CYS A 205 3.16 0.85 11.59
CA CYS A 205 1.84 1.24 12.07
C CYS A 205 0.77 0.93 11.02
N VAL A 206 -0.39 0.53 11.51
CA VAL A 206 -1.59 0.33 10.71
C VAL A 206 -2.56 1.46 11.06
N PHE A 207 -2.96 2.24 10.07
CA PHE A 207 -3.95 3.31 10.22
C PHE A 207 -5.24 2.95 9.52
N VAL A 208 -6.37 3.15 10.18
CA VAL A 208 -7.71 3.13 9.61
C VAL A 208 -8.22 4.56 9.56
N LEU A 209 -8.61 5.01 8.39
CA LEU A 209 -8.89 6.41 8.07
C LEU A 209 -10.26 6.57 7.40
N GLU A 210 -10.90 7.73 7.64
CA GLU A 210 -12.11 8.13 6.94
C GLU A 210 -11.97 9.55 6.42
N TYR A 211 -12.32 9.77 5.15
CA TYR A 211 -12.32 11.10 4.54
C TYR A 211 -13.54 11.91 4.94
N GLN A 212 -13.33 13.16 5.41
CA GLN A 212 -14.35 14.08 5.88
C GLN A 212 -14.90 15.02 4.80
#